data_eb3c4ea8de78e626f371e619fd7b79fc
#
_entry.id   eb3c4ea8de78e626f371e619fd7b79fc
#
_cell.length_a   1.000
_cell.length_b   1.000
_cell.length_c   1.000
_cell.angle_alpha   90.00
_cell.angle_beta   90.00
_cell.angle_gamma   90.00
#
_symmetry.space_group_name_H-M   'P 1'
#
loop_
_entity.id
_entity.type
_entity.pdbx_description
1 polymer ?
#
loop_
_entity_poly.entity_id
_entity_poly.type
_entity_poly.pdbx_seq_one_letter_code
_entity_poly.pdbx_strand_id
1 'polypeptide(L)'
;MSRPGSGVGGRNAALLLPLSGSQAGVGQNMARAASLVTQGLDPSAAPAVLDTADTVEGAATAARQAIANGAQMLMGPLRADQTPAVLAVAGRVPVVTFSNDDRLGAQGAFVMGVTPAQSVATMFSYARAQGLTRIAVVARDSPLGAASIAAARGIAQAGGITLTATLLRDPAAGGLMGAIRSASGGTLPQAVYLPDGGTTLTAFARGLQGSGMQVMGSVQWGVADAAADPNLAGAWFAAAPPDLFQPFSDRFQASFGEAPGIIAALGHDAALIAIGMGNAGELNRKGLLRKAGFTGVLGNFRFLEDGRCQRDLTVLGIRGGGIESLAEIAGA
;
A
#
# COMPACT_ATOMS: atom_id res chain seq x y z
N MET A 1 -13.43 51.65 0.95
CA MET A 1 -12.16 50.92 1.04
C MET A 1 -12.50 49.42 1.12
N SER A 2 -12.54 48.74 -0.02
CA SER A 2 -12.81 47.30 -0.12
C SER A 2 -11.52 46.55 0.25
N ARG A 3 -11.61 45.67 1.24
CA ARG A 3 -10.54 44.72 1.55
C ARG A 3 -10.32 43.80 0.34
N PRO A 4 -9.09 43.57 -0.11
CA PRO A 4 -8.84 42.55 -1.11
C PRO A 4 -9.16 41.21 -0.48
N GLY A 5 -10.06 40.45 -1.09
CA GLY A 5 -10.33 39.07 -0.75
C GLY A 5 -9.02 38.27 -0.84
N SER A 6 -8.59 37.75 0.28
CA SER A 6 -7.51 36.78 0.33
C SER A 6 -7.96 35.53 -0.45
N GLY A 7 -7.51 35.41 -1.68
CA GLY A 7 -7.59 34.15 -2.43
C GLY A 7 -6.84 33.09 -1.66
N VAL A 8 -7.58 32.25 -0.95
CA VAL A 8 -7.05 31.07 -0.27
C VAL A 8 -6.87 30.02 -1.35
N GLY A 9 -5.75 30.09 -2.04
CA GLY A 9 -5.30 29.03 -2.93
C GLY A 9 -4.91 27.77 -2.14
N GLY A 10 -5.03 26.62 -2.74
CA GLY A 10 -4.91 25.27 -2.18
C GLY A 10 -3.59 24.87 -1.48
N ARG A 11 -2.83 25.79 -0.94
CA ARG A 11 -1.59 25.57 -0.16
C ARG A 11 -1.81 24.93 1.21
N ASN A 12 -2.99 24.41 1.48
CA ASN A 12 -3.33 23.97 2.82
C ASN A 12 -3.01 22.48 3.08
N ALA A 13 -2.39 21.78 2.15
CA ALA A 13 -1.85 20.43 2.34
C ALA A 13 -0.35 20.40 2.03
N ALA A 14 0.38 19.50 2.70
CA ALA A 14 1.80 19.28 2.44
C ALA A 14 2.07 17.78 2.28
N LEU A 15 2.88 17.41 1.28
CA LEU A 15 3.45 16.09 1.08
C LEU A 15 4.81 16.04 1.77
N LEU A 16 4.96 15.13 2.74
CA LEU A 16 6.21 14.89 3.47
C LEU A 16 6.89 13.65 2.89
N LEU A 17 7.87 13.85 2.02
CA LEU A 17 8.49 12.79 1.21
C LEU A 17 10.00 12.71 1.48
N PRO A 18 10.61 11.50 1.45
CA PRO A 18 12.05 11.36 1.57
C PRO A 18 12.74 11.72 0.23
N LEU A 19 12.95 13.01 -0.04
CA LEU A 19 13.58 13.46 -1.29
C LEU A 19 15.10 13.33 -1.27
N SER A 20 15.67 13.17 -0.08
CA SER A 20 17.09 12.87 0.18
C SER A 20 17.21 11.68 1.14
N GLY A 21 18.43 11.18 1.38
CA GLY A 21 18.68 10.01 2.23
C GLY A 21 18.56 8.68 1.47
N SER A 22 18.43 7.57 2.22
CA SER A 22 18.50 6.22 1.65
C SER A 22 17.28 5.86 0.78
N GLN A 23 16.13 6.52 1.02
CA GLN A 23 14.89 6.34 0.25
C GLN A 23 14.65 7.45 -0.78
N ALA A 24 15.67 8.24 -1.12
CA ALA A 24 15.54 9.39 -2.02
C ALA A 24 14.89 9.03 -3.36
N GLY A 25 15.28 7.91 -3.98
CA GLY A 25 14.68 7.47 -5.24
C GLY A 25 13.18 7.19 -5.14
N VAL A 26 12.76 6.59 -4.02
CA VAL A 26 11.34 6.32 -3.76
C VAL A 26 10.56 7.62 -3.55
N GLY A 27 11.08 8.53 -2.73
CA GLY A 27 10.45 9.82 -2.47
C GLY A 27 10.36 10.70 -3.72
N GLN A 28 11.41 10.70 -4.55
CA GLN A 28 11.42 11.41 -5.83
C GLN A 28 10.38 10.85 -6.80
N ASN A 29 10.19 9.53 -6.86
CA ASN A 29 9.16 8.91 -7.69
C ASN A 29 7.75 9.23 -7.18
N MET A 30 7.54 9.33 -5.85
CA MET A 30 6.30 9.83 -5.28
C MET A 30 6.04 11.30 -5.67
N ALA A 31 7.06 12.16 -5.63
CA ALA A 31 6.95 13.55 -6.03
C ALA A 31 6.66 13.70 -7.54
N ARG A 32 7.31 12.90 -8.40
CA ARG A 32 7.02 12.81 -9.84
C ARG A 32 5.57 12.38 -10.10
N ALA A 33 5.10 11.35 -9.39
CA ALA A 33 3.70 10.90 -9.50
C ALA A 33 2.71 12.00 -9.08
N ALA A 34 2.98 12.71 -7.99
CA ALA A 34 2.20 13.86 -7.56
C ALA A 34 2.20 14.98 -8.60
N SER A 35 3.33 15.21 -9.29
CA SER A 35 3.44 16.25 -10.32
C SER A 35 2.54 15.99 -11.54
N LEU A 36 2.21 14.74 -11.85
CA LEU A 36 1.24 14.41 -12.91
C LEU A 36 -0.16 14.94 -12.62
N VAL A 37 -0.53 15.05 -11.35
CA VAL A 37 -1.83 15.60 -10.93
C VAL A 37 -1.79 17.12 -10.89
N THR A 38 -0.65 17.70 -10.53
CA THR A 38 -0.52 19.16 -10.37
C THR A 38 -0.12 19.89 -11.65
N GLN A 39 0.21 19.16 -12.71
CA GLN A 39 0.62 19.71 -13.99
C GLN A 39 -0.49 20.62 -14.58
N GLY A 40 -0.13 21.86 -14.91
CA GLY A 40 -1.04 22.84 -15.45
C GLY A 40 -1.93 23.57 -14.42
N LEU A 41 -1.82 23.23 -13.14
CA LEU A 41 -2.47 23.98 -12.06
C LEU A 41 -1.66 25.20 -11.66
N ASP A 42 -2.34 26.19 -11.10
CA ASP A 42 -1.67 27.29 -10.39
C ASP A 42 -0.82 26.71 -9.26
N PRO A 43 0.47 27.10 -9.12
CA PRO A 43 1.33 26.61 -8.05
C PRO A 43 0.75 26.80 -6.63
N SER A 44 -0.16 27.76 -6.45
CA SER A 44 -0.86 27.97 -5.18
C SER A 44 -1.95 26.91 -4.93
N ALA A 45 -2.40 26.19 -5.92
CA ALA A 45 -3.38 25.11 -5.81
C ALA A 45 -2.74 23.73 -5.53
N ALA A 46 -1.44 23.60 -5.77
CA ALA A 46 -0.71 22.38 -5.52
C ALA A 46 -0.32 22.22 -4.04
N PRO A 47 -0.32 20.99 -3.48
CA PRO A 47 0.23 20.74 -2.16
C PRO A 47 1.74 21.05 -2.14
N ALA A 48 2.23 21.62 -1.02
CA ALA A 48 3.67 21.83 -0.84
C ALA A 48 4.38 20.49 -0.68
N VAL A 49 5.56 20.32 -1.29
CA VAL A 49 6.39 19.10 -1.13
C VAL A 49 7.59 19.44 -0.27
N LEU A 50 7.77 18.75 0.86
CA LEU A 50 8.86 18.96 1.82
C LEU A 50 9.66 17.68 2.00
N ASP A 51 10.99 17.84 2.08
CA ASP A 51 11.92 16.74 2.29
C ASP A 51 11.94 16.29 3.76
N THR A 52 11.73 15.00 4.01
CA THR A 52 11.89 14.40 5.33
C THR A 52 13.33 13.96 5.60
N ALA A 53 14.23 14.10 4.63
CA ALA A 53 15.61 13.62 4.66
C ALA A 53 15.76 12.15 5.08
N ASP A 54 14.69 11.37 4.93
CA ASP A 54 14.58 9.96 5.35
C ASP A 54 14.92 9.71 6.83
N THR A 55 14.71 10.71 7.69
CA THR A 55 15.00 10.62 9.13
C THR A 55 13.79 11.02 9.98
N VAL A 56 13.74 10.52 11.21
CA VAL A 56 12.70 10.87 12.20
C VAL A 56 12.67 12.38 12.48
N GLU A 57 13.85 12.99 12.68
CA GLU A 57 13.97 14.42 12.95
C GLU A 57 13.65 15.27 11.71
N GLY A 58 14.08 14.82 10.52
CA GLY A 58 13.75 15.49 9.26
C GLY A 58 12.25 15.50 9.00
N ALA A 59 11.56 14.38 9.23
CA ALA A 59 10.11 14.29 9.10
C ALA A 59 9.37 15.24 10.06
N ALA A 60 9.80 15.31 11.33
CA ALA A 60 9.24 16.24 12.31
C ALA A 60 9.52 17.72 11.92
N THR A 61 10.70 18.01 11.39
CA THR A 61 11.07 19.35 10.94
C THR A 61 10.25 19.77 9.73
N ALA A 62 10.10 18.90 8.73
CA ALA A 62 9.25 19.14 7.57
C ALA A 62 7.78 19.38 7.98
N ALA A 63 7.28 18.61 8.95
CA ALA A 63 5.93 18.81 9.49
C ALA A 63 5.77 20.17 10.18
N ARG A 64 6.72 20.58 11.05
CA ARG A 64 6.70 21.92 11.70
C ARG A 64 6.72 23.04 10.65
N GLN A 65 7.57 22.92 9.63
CA GLN A 65 7.65 23.88 8.53
C GLN A 65 6.34 23.95 7.74
N ALA A 66 5.74 22.81 7.39
CA ALA A 66 4.46 22.77 6.69
C ALA A 66 3.37 23.50 7.48
N ILE A 67 3.25 23.21 8.78
CA ILE A 67 2.26 23.83 9.68
C ILE A 67 2.51 25.34 9.82
N ALA A 68 3.76 25.77 10.00
CA ALA A 68 4.12 27.19 10.07
C ALA A 68 3.76 27.93 8.78
N ASN A 69 3.79 27.25 7.63
CA ASN A 69 3.36 27.75 6.32
C ASN A 69 1.85 27.63 6.07
N GLY A 70 1.07 27.21 7.06
CA GLY A 70 -0.40 27.16 7.00
C GLY A 70 -0.98 25.86 6.50
N ALA A 71 -0.22 24.75 6.49
CA ALA A 71 -0.78 23.43 6.13
C ALA A 71 -1.89 23.01 7.11
N GLN A 72 -3.02 22.61 6.56
CA GLN A 72 -4.19 22.10 7.30
C GLN A 72 -4.24 20.56 7.27
N MET A 73 -3.40 19.92 6.46
CA MET A 73 -3.27 18.46 6.34
C MET A 73 -1.83 18.11 5.99
N LEU A 74 -1.30 17.07 6.62
CA LEU A 74 0.01 16.49 6.33
C LEU A 74 -0.20 15.12 5.67
N MET A 75 0.39 14.90 4.50
CA MET A 75 0.36 13.65 3.77
C MET A 75 1.78 13.08 3.70
N GLY A 76 2.02 12.07 4.45
CA GLY A 76 3.31 11.51 4.83
C GLY A 76 3.45 11.44 6.36
N PRO A 77 4.56 10.92 6.83
CA PRO A 77 5.75 10.46 6.11
C PRO A 77 5.56 9.08 5.45
N LEU A 78 6.60 8.63 4.73
CA LEU A 78 6.60 7.30 4.11
C LEU A 78 6.82 6.19 5.14
N ARG A 79 7.73 6.37 6.07
CA ARG A 79 8.18 5.34 7.00
C ARG A 79 7.36 5.30 8.28
N ALA A 80 7.11 4.08 8.77
CA ALA A 80 6.36 3.86 10.00
C ALA A 80 7.03 4.51 11.23
N ASP A 81 8.36 4.39 11.35
CA ASP A 81 9.13 4.91 12.47
C ASP A 81 9.19 6.45 12.55
N GLN A 82 8.90 7.14 11.45
CA GLN A 82 8.84 8.61 11.39
C GLN A 82 7.45 9.16 11.80
N THR A 83 6.40 8.36 11.63
CA THR A 83 5.02 8.81 11.84
C THR A 83 4.74 9.33 13.27
N PRO A 84 5.22 8.67 14.36
CA PRO A 84 5.02 9.19 15.72
C PRO A 84 5.62 10.58 15.94
N ALA A 85 6.79 10.87 15.35
CA ALA A 85 7.44 12.18 15.49
C ALA A 85 6.66 13.28 14.73
N VAL A 86 6.05 12.95 13.57
CA VAL A 86 5.15 13.87 12.86
C VAL A 86 3.88 14.11 13.67
N LEU A 87 3.25 13.07 14.22
CA LEU A 87 2.06 13.20 15.07
C LEU A 87 2.32 14.08 16.30
N ALA A 88 3.48 13.96 16.93
CA ALA A 88 3.86 14.72 18.11
C ALA A 88 3.89 16.24 17.86
N VAL A 89 4.15 16.69 16.62
CA VAL A 89 4.20 18.10 16.24
C VAL A 89 2.97 18.58 15.47
N ALA A 90 2.12 17.67 14.99
CA ALA A 90 0.98 17.99 14.15
C ALA A 90 -0.16 18.71 14.88
N GLY A 91 -0.27 18.56 16.20
CA GLY A 91 -1.34 19.16 16.99
C GLY A 91 -2.72 18.70 16.53
N ARG A 92 -3.50 19.61 15.93
CA ARG A 92 -4.85 19.31 15.39
C ARG A 92 -4.85 19.04 13.88
N VAL A 93 -3.71 19.21 13.23
CA VAL A 93 -3.58 18.96 11.79
C VAL A 93 -3.61 17.45 11.53
N PRO A 94 -4.54 16.92 10.73
CA PRO A 94 -4.58 15.49 10.46
C PRO A 94 -3.34 15.04 9.68
N VAL A 95 -2.86 13.84 10.04
CA VAL A 95 -1.70 13.19 9.43
C VAL A 95 -2.17 11.95 8.66
N VAL A 96 -1.89 11.91 7.37
CA VAL A 96 -2.14 10.76 6.49
C VAL A 96 -0.78 10.15 6.15
N THR A 97 -0.40 9.05 6.82
CA THR A 97 0.89 8.38 6.58
C THR A 97 0.84 7.48 5.34
N PHE A 98 1.94 7.40 4.60
CA PHE A 98 2.11 6.45 3.47
C PHE A 98 2.58 5.07 3.93
N SER A 99 2.86 4.92 5.22
CA SER A 99 3.22 3.62 5.81
C SER A 99 2.12 2.58 5.56
N ASN A 100 2.53 1.32 5.46
CA ASN A 100 1.64 0.16 5.42
C ASN A 100 1.45 -0.51 6.80
N ASP A 101 1.86 0.16 7.87
CA ASP A 101 1.65 -0.30 9.26
C ASP A 101 0.33 0.25 9.80
N ASP A 102 -0.71 -0.58 9.82
CA ASP A 102 -2.05 -0.22 10.28
C ASP A 102 -2.13 0.10 11.78
N ARG A 103 -1.14 -0.32 12.59
CA ARG A 103 -1.05 0.04 14.02
C ARG A 103 -0.91 1.54 14.26
N LEU A 104 -0.45 2.29 13.26
CA LEU A 104 -0.33 3.75 13.33
C LEU A 104 -1.70 4.44 13.40
N GLY A 105 -2.78 3.78 12.96
CA GLY A 105 -4.15 4.26 13.14
C GLY A 105 -4.51 4.46 14.60
N ALA A 106 -4.16 3.52 15.47
CA ALA A 106 -4.38 3.62 16.91
C ALA A 106 -3.58 4.76 17.58
N GLN A 107 -2.54 5.28 16.90
CA GLN A 107 -1.76 6.43 17.34
C GLN A 107 -2.32 7.77 16.82
N GLY A 108 -3.37 7.76 16.00
CA GLY A 108 -4.05 8.94 15.48
C GLY A 108 -3.71 9.31 14.04
N ALA A 109 -2.87 8.55 13.33
CA ALA A 109 -2.65 8.73 11.90
C ALA A 109 -3.77 8.08 11.06
N PHE A 110 -3.99 8.59 9.86
CA PHE A 110 -4.72 7.88 8.81
C PHE A 110 -3.72 7.10 7.95
N VAL A 111 -3.87 5.79 7.85
CA VAL A 111 -2.92 4.91 7.15
C VAL A 111 -3.36 4.74 5.69
N MET A 112 -2.63 5.36 4.77
CA MET A 112 -2.97 5.35 3.34
C MET A 112 -2.25 4.24 2.56
N GLY A 113 -1.10 3.77 3.05
CA GLY A 113 -0.35 2.69 2.43
C GLY A 113 -1.18 1.42 2.30
N VAL A 114 -0.89 0.61 1.27
CA VAL A 114 -1.56 -0.70 1.12
C VAL A 114 -1.00 -1.66 2.17
N THR A 115 -1.83 -2.04 3.12
CA THR A 115 -1.38 -2.82 4.29
C THR A 115 -1.34 -4.32 4.00
N PRO A 116 -0.53 -5.09 4.75
CA PRO A 116 -0.56 -6.56 4.69
C PRO A 116 -1.95 -7.12 4.96
N ALA A 117 -2.73 -6.48 5.87
CA ALA A 117 -4.08 -6.91 6.19
C ALA A 117 -5.03 -6.84 4.98
N GLN A 118 -4.93 -5.78 4.17
CA GLN A 118 -5.73 -5.63 2.96
C GLN A 118 -5.40 -6.73 1.93
N SER A 119 -4.11 -6.98 1.68
CA SER A 119 -3.70 -8.04 0.74
C SER A 119 -4.16 -9.43 1.20
N VAL A 120 -4.01 -9.74 2.51
CA VAL A 120 -4.46 -11.03 3.07
C VAL A 120 -5.98 -11.15 2.99
N ALA A 121 -6.73 -10.10 3.35
CA ALA A 121 -8.19 -10.10 3.31
C ALA A 121 -8.70 -10.36 1.89
N THR A 122 -8.13 -9.67 0.90
CA THR A 122 -8.43 -9.86 -0.52
C THR A 122 -8.22 -11.30 -0.94
N MET A 123 -7.02 -11.84 -0.70
CA MET A 123 -6.67 -13.18 -1.16
C MET A 123 -7.43 -14.29 -0.42
N PHE A 124 -7.66 -14.14 0.88
CA PHE A 124 -8.38 -15.14 1.67
C PHE A 124 -9.88 -15.13 1.35
N SER A 125 -10.46 -13.95 1.08
CA SER A 125 -11.84 -13.84 0.61
C SER A 125 -12.03 -14.56 -0.72
N TYR A 126 -11.13 -14.32 -1.67
CA TYR A 126 -11.17 -14.96 -2.98
C TYR A 126 -10.92 -16.47 -2.88
N ALA A 127 -9.89 -16.91 -2.14
CA ALA A 127 -9.59 -18.33 -1.92
C ALA A 127 -10.79 -19.08 -1.34
N ARG A 128 -11.45 -18.48 -0.33
CA ARG A 128 -12.67 -19.06 0.26
C ARG A 128 -13.79 -19.19 -0.76
N ALA A 129 -14.01 -18.20 -1.61
CA ALA A 129 -15.01 -18.24 -2.68
C ALA A 129 -14.70 -19.35 -3.71
N GLN A 130 -13.41 -19.69 -3.89
CA GLN A 130 -12.97 -20.82 -4.72
C GLN A 130 -12.94 -22.18 -3.97
N GLY A 131 -13.44 -22.25 -2.74
CA GLY A 131 -13.45 -23.46 -1.92
C GLY A 131 -12.09 -23.84 -1.29
N LEU A 132 -11.08 -22.94 -1.34
CA LEU A 132 -9.77 -23.14 -0.73
C LEU A 132 -9.77 -22.58 0.69
N THR A 133 -9.95 -23.44 1.68
CA THR A 133 -10.10 -23.03 3.09
C THR A 133 -8.91 -23.41 3.97
N ARG A 134 -8.03 -24.32 3.50
CA ARG A 134 -6.83 -24.76 4.21
C ARG A 134 -5.61 -24.08 3.62
N ILE A 135 -5.07 -23.08 4.31
CA ILE A 135 -4.04 -22.18 3.80
C ILE A 135 -2.82 -22.20 4.72
N ALA A 136 -1.61 -22.25 4.15
CA ALA A 136 -0.38 -21.91 4.84
C ALA A 136 0.07 -20.49 4.47
N VAL A 137 0.76 -19.82 5.38
CA VAL A 137 1.45 -18.54 5.13
C VAL A 137 2.94 -18.78 5.30
N VAL A 138 3.71 -18.41 4.28
CA VAL A 138 5.17 -18.47 4.31
C VAL A 138 5.72 -17.10 3.96
N ALA A 139 6.57 -16.57 4.81
CA ALA A 139 7.17 -15.26 4.64
C ALA A 139 8.64 -15.27 5.05
N ARG A 140 9.42 -14.31 4.56
CA ARG A 140 10.73 -14.02 5.11
C ARG A 140 10.58 -13.47 6.54
N ASP A 141 11.54 -13.74 7.40
CA ASP A 141 11.62 -13.08 8.71
C ASP A 141 11.90 -11.59 8.55
N SER A 142 10.84 -10.82 8.65
CA SER A 142 10.81 -9.37 8.40
C SER A 142 9.55 -8.76 9.03
N PRO A 143 9.50 -7.43 9.21
CA PRO A 143 8.28 -6.74 9.64
C PRO A 143 7.07 -7.03 8.74
N LEU A 144 7.26 -7.08 7.41
CA LEU A 144 6.21 -7.45 6.45
C LEU A 144 5.71 -8.87 6.69
N GLY A 145 6.62 -9.84 6.84
CA GLY A 145 6.27 -11.24 7.07
C GLY A 145 5.49 -11.41 8.38
N ALA A 146 5.98 -10.80 9.46
CA ALA A 146 5.31 -10.82 10.77
C ALA A 146 3.90 -10.20 10.71
N ALA A 147 3.76 -9.03 10.08
CA ALA A 147 2.48 -8.35 9.92
C ALA A 147 1.50 -9.16 9.06
N SER A 148 1.97 -9.79 7.98
CA SER A 148 1.15 -10.65 7.12
C SER A 148 0.64 -11.89 7.86
N ILE A 149 1.47 -12.52 8.67
CA ILE A 149 1.07 -13.65 9.52
C ILE A 149 0.06 -13.22 10.58
N ALA A 150 0.27 -12.06 11.21
CA ALA A 150 -0.67 -11.52 12.20
C ALA A 150 -2.05 -11.24 11.56
N ALA A 151 -2.07 -10.60 10.38
CA ALA A 151 -3.28 -10.36 9.61
C ALA A 151 -4.00 -11.68 9.24
N ALA A 152 -3.25 -12.67 8.74
CA ALA A 152 -3.80 -13.97 8.38
C ALA A 152 -4.46 -14.68 9.58
N ARG A 153 -3.83 -14.61 10.76
CA ARG A 153 -4.41 -15.17 12.01
C ARG A 153 -5.70 -14.47 12.39
N GLY A 154 -5.75 -13.13 12.32
CA GLY A 154 -6.95 -12.37 12.62
C GLY A 154 -8.12 -12.73 11.70
N ILE A 155 -7.87 -12.84 10.39
CA ILE A 155 -8.89 -13.20 9.41
C ILE A 155 -9.35 -14.66 9.59
N ALA A 156 -8.43 -15.59 9.86
CA ALA A 156 -8.79 -16.98 10.12
C ALA A 156 -9.66 -17.14 11.38
N GLN A 157 -9.39 -16.36 12.43
CA GLN A 157 -10.20 -16.33 13.65
C GLN A 157 -11.63 -15.83 13.40
N ALA A 158 -11.83 -14.94 12.43
CA ALA A 158 -13.16 -14.49 12.02
C ALA A 158 -13.97 -15.59 11.31
N GLY A 159 -13.35 -16.70 10.93
CA GLY A 159 -13.98 -17.91 10.42
C GLY A 159 -13.86 -18.11 8.91
N GLY A 160 -14.05 -19.36 8.51
CA GLY A 160 -14.06 -19.77 7.10
C GLY A 160 -12.70 -20.11 6.49
N ILE A 161 -11.58 -19.83 7.18
CA ILE A 161 -10.22 -20.23 6.79
C ILE A 161 -9.54 -20.97 7.95
N THR A 162 -8.89 -22.07 7.62
CA THR A 162 -8.00 -22.78 8.54
C THR A 162 -6.53 -22.50 8.17
N LEU A 163 -5.82 -21.80 9.03
CA LEU A 163 -4.37 -21.68 8.88
C LEU A 163 -3.71 -22.98 9.31
N THR A 164 -3.17 -23.71 8.35
CA THR A 164 -2.51 -25.00 8.62
C THR A 164 -1.07 -24.82 9.08
N ALA A 165 -0.40 -23.76 8.61
CA ALA A 165 0.95 -23.39 9.01
C ALA A 165 1.17 -21.87 8.85
N THR A 166 2.02 -21.30 9.71
CA THR A 166 2.59 -19.96 9.55
C THR A 166 4.10 -20.06 9.77
N LEU A 167 4.88 -19.78 8.71
CA LEU A 167 6.33 -19.99 8.71
C LEU A 167 7.04 -18.67 8.38
N LEU A 168 7.96 -18.27 9.25
CA LEU A 168 9.02 -17.32 8.94
C LEU A 168 10.26 -18.09 8.54
N ARG A 169 10.76 -17.89 7.32
CA ARG A 169 11.88 -18.67 6.77
C ARG A 169 12.86 -17.80 5.99
N ASP A 170 14.10 -18.27 6.02
CA ASP A 170 15.11 -17.84 5.05
C ASP A 170 14.74 -18.46 3.67
N PRO A 171 14.57 -17.63 2.60
CA PRO A 171 14.31 -18.12 1.26
C PRO A 171 15.39 -19.07 0.73
N ALA A 172 16.65 -18.93 1.20
CA ALA A 172 17.78 -19.75 0.80
C ALA A 172 17.83 -21.13 1.49
N ALA A 173 17.03 -21.35 2.55
CA ALA A 173 17.13 -22.55 3.40
C ALA A 173 16.72 -23.86 2.72
N GLY A 174 16.11 -23.84 1.53
CA GLY A 174 15.63 -25.04 0.83
C GLY A 174 14.55 -25.82 1.60
N GLY A 175 14.11 -26.94 1.06
CA GLY A 175 13.19 -27.88 1.73
C GLY A 175 11.81 -27.30 2.09
N LEU A 176 11.35 -26.27 1.38
CA LEU A 176 10.13 -25.51 1.71
C LEU A 176 8.88 -26.40 1.79
N MET A 177 8.65 -27.29 0.80
CA MET A 177 7.49 -28.21 0.82
C MET A 177 7.49 -29.14 2.03
N GLY A 178 8.66 -29.67 2.40
CA GLY A 178 8.80 -30.51 3.60
C GLY A 178 8.45 -29.76 4.88
N ALA A 179 8.90 -28.51 4.99
CA ALA A 179 8.61 -27.66 6.14
C ALA A 179 7.12 -27.33 6.24
N ILE A 180 6.46 -26.97 5.12
CA ILE A 180 5.01 -26.72 5.07
C ILE A 180 4.25 -27.99 5.47
N ARG A 181 4.60 -29.14 4.89
CA ARG A 181 3.94 -30.43 5.21
C ARG A 181 4.06 -30.76 6.70
N SER A 182 5.25 -30.66 7.25
CA SER A 182 5.50 -30.93 8.68
C SER A 182 4.69 -29.99 9.57
N ALA A 183 4.73 -28.69 9.31
CA ALA A 183 4.00 -27.70 10.09
C ALA A 183 2.47 -27.80 9.93
N SER A 184 1.99 -28.40 8.82
CA SER A 184 0.57 -28.62 8.53
C SER A 184 0.05 -29.99 8.97
N GLY A 185 0.74 -30.70 9.87
CA GLY A 185 0.33 -31.98 10.41
C GLY A 185 0.48 -33.16 9.43
N GLY A 186 1.48 -33.11 8.54
CA GLY A 186 1.81 -34.20 7.62
C GLY A 186 1.16 -34.10 6.25
N THR A 187 0.17 -33.23 6.06
CA THR A 187 -0.54 -33.05 4.79
C THR A 187 -0.34 -31.64 4.26
N LEU A 188 -0.07 -31.48 2.96
CA LEU A 188 0.02 -30.15 2.35
C LEU A 188 -1.35 -29.44 2.38
N PRO A 189 -1.39 -28.12 2.57
CA PRO A 189 -2.60 -27.32 2.47
C PRO A 189 -3.10 -27.22 1.01
N GLN A 190 -4.29 -26.67 0.83
CA GLN A 190 -4.83 -26.40 -0.51
C GLN A 190 -4.15 -25.20 -1.18
N ALA A 191 -3.74 -24.22 -0.37
CA ALA A 191 -3.10 -23.00 -0.86
C ALA A 191 -1.98 -22.54 0.06
N VAL A 192 -1.05 -21.77 -0.49
CA VAL A 192 0.02 -21.09 0.22
C VAL A 192 0.03 -19.60 -0.14
N TYR A 193 0.11 -18.75 0.88
CA TYR A 193 0.21 -17.30 0.72
C TYR A 193 1.63 -16.84 0.98
N LEU A 194 2.20 -16.11 0.01
CA LEU A 194 3.55 -15.54 -0.01
C LEU A 194 3.42 -14.01 -0.04
N PRO A 195 3.66 -13.29 1.08
CA PRO A 195 3.54 -11.83 1.10
C PRO A 195 4.70 -11.10 0.44
N ASP A 196 5.88 -11.73 0.37
CA ASP A 196 7.10 -11.10 -0.10
C ASP A 196 7.15 -11.01 -1.63
N GLY A 197 7.80 -9.95 -2.14
CA GLY A 197 8.10 -9.77 -3.57
C GLY A 197 9.57 -10.00 -3.92
N GLY A 198 9.92 -9.72 -5.17
CA GLY A 198 11.29 -9.75 -5.68
C GLY A 198 11.97 -11.12 -5.54
N THR A 199 13.26 -11.12 -5.24
CA THR A 199 14.08 -12.35 -5.15
C THR A 199 13.58 -13.35 -4.08
N THR A 200 12.97 -12.86 -3.00
CA THR A 200 12.34 -13.70 -1.98
C THR A 200 11.18 -14.49 -2.56
N LEU A 201 10.30 -13.82 -3.31
CA LEU A 201 9.18 -14.47 -3.99
C LEU A 201 9.67 -15.55 -4.94
N THR A 202 10.62 -15.23 -5.83
CA THR A 202 11.17 -16.19 -6.80
C THR A 202 11.76 -17.42 -6.10
N ALA A 203 12.47 -17.23 -4.99
CA ALA A 203 13.06 -18.35 -4.23
C ALA A 203 11.99 -19.26 -3.62
N PHE A 204 10.95 -18.69 -3.01
CA PHE A 204 9.82 -19.47 -2.46
C PHE A 204 9.00 -20.14 -3.56
N ALA A 205 8.68 -19.44 -4.65
CA ALA A 205 7.94 -19.99 -5.77
C ALA A 205 8.63 -21.21 -6.38
N ARG A 206 9.94 -21.13 -6.58
CA ARG A 206 10.77 -22.27 -7.01
C ARG A 206 10.67 -23.45 -6.06
N GLY A 207 10.67 -23.21 -4.74
CA GLY A 207 10.56 -24.24 -3.70
C GLY A 207 9.18 -24.89 -3.64
N LEU A 208 8.17 -24.37 -4.34
CA LEU A 208 6.80 -24.87 -4.38
C LEU A 208 6.43 -25.58 -5.67
N GLN A 209 7.36 -25.67 -6.63
CA GLN A 209 7.10 -26.36 -7.90
C GLN A 209 6.64 -27.80 -7.68
N GLY A 210 5.61 -28.23 -8.41
CA GLY A 210 5.04 -29.57 -8.32
C GLY A 210 4.30 -29.85 -7.00
N SER A 211 4.06 -28.86 -6.15
CA SER A 211 3.35 -29.05 -4.88
C SER A 211 1.85 -29.34 -5.04
N GLY A 212 1.25 -28.88 -6.15
CA GLY A 212 -0.20 -28.91 -6.36
C GLY A 212 -0.99 -27.89 -5.52
N MET A 213 -0.31 -27.09 -4.69
CA MET A 213 -0.94 -26.02 -3.91
C MET A 213 -1.22 -24.81 -4.80
N GLN A 214 -2.35 -24.13 -4.58
CA GLN A 214 -2.58 -22.81 -5.16
C GLN A 214 -1.64 -21.79 -4.51
N VAL A 215 -0.74 -21.20 -5.30
CA VAL A 215 0.14 -20.13 -4.83
C VAL A 215 -0.60 -18.80 -4.89
N MET A 216 -0.54 -18.03 -3.80
CA MET A 216 -1.21 -16.75 -3.67
C MET A 216 -0.25 -15.70 -3.14
N GLY A 217 -0.44 -14.44 -3.53
CA GLY A 217 0.45 -13.35 -3.15
C GLY A 217 -0.19 -12.03 -2.80
N SER A 218 0.66 -11.12 -2.38
CA SER A 218 0.30 -9.75 -2.01
C SER A 218 0.54 -8.77 -3.15
N VAL A 219 0.15 -7.52 -2.93
CA VAL A 219 0.48 -6.39 -3.82
C VAL A 219 1.99 -6.15 -3.99
N GLN A 220 2.82 -6.76 -3.12
CA GLN A 220 4.28 -6.65 -3.20
C GLN A 220 4.89 -7.44 -4.36
N TRP A 221 4.13 -8.32 -5.00
CA TRP A 221 4.64 -9.11 -6.11
C TRP A 221 5.01 -8.26 -7.33
N GLY A 222 4.27 -7.15 -7.57
CA GLY A 222 4.42 -6.37 -8.79
C GLY A 222 3.92 -7.12 -10.01
N VAL A 223 3.13 -6.47 -10.86
CA VAL A 223 2.46 -7.14 -11.99
C VAL A 223 3.49 -7.66 -13.00
N ALA A 224 4.47 -6.84 -13.38
CA ALA A 224 5.48 -7.21 -14.38
C ALA A 224 6.40 -8.33 -13.89
N ASP A 225 6.87 -8.23 -12.64
CA ASP A 225 7.79 -9.22 -12.05
C ASP A 225 7.10 -10.57 -11.86
N ALA A 226 5.84 -10.55 -11.40
CA ALA A 226 5.05 -11.77 -11.22
C ALA A 226 4.75 -12.45 -12.56
N ALA A 227 4.41 -11.69 -13.61
CA ALA A 227 4.16 -12.23 -14.94
C ALA A 227 5.42 -12.85 -15.58
N ALA A 228 6.59 -12.31 -15.27
CA ALA A 228 7.86 -12.77 -15.83
C ALA A 228 8.41 -14.04 -15.16
N ASP A 229 7.94 -14.41 -13.94
CA ASP A 229 8.45 -15.58 -13.23
C ASP A 229 7.68 -16.87 -13.63
N PRO A 230 8.31 -17.82 -14.34
CA PRO A 230 7.65 -19.04 -14.78
C PRO A 230 7.19 -19.94 -13.61
N ASN A 231 7.77 -19.78 -12.41
CA ASN A 231 7.39 -20.54 -11.23
C ASN A 231 6.05 -20.07 -10.62
N LEU A 232 5.53 -18.94 -11.09
CA LEU A 232 4.26 -18.35 -10.66
C LEU A 232 3.11 -18.64 -11.65
N ALA A 233 3.33 -19.47 -12.67
CA ALA A 233 2.26 -19.85 -13.60
C ALA A 233 1.08 -20.46 -12.83
N GLY A 234 -0.13 -19.94 -13.04
CA GLY A 234 -1.35 -20.32 -12.32
C GLY A 234 -1.54 -19.67 -10.95
N ALA A 235 -0.57 -18.89 -10.46
CA ALA A 235 -0.69 -18.19 -9.19
C ALA A 235 -1.69 -17.04 -9.24
N TRP A 236 -2.20 -16.64 -8.07
CA TRP A 236 -3.10 -15.51 -7.86
C TRP A 236 -2.44 -14.47 -6.93
N PHE A 237 -2.70 -13.19 -7.15
CA PHE A 237 -2.17 -12.18 -6.23
C PHE A 237 -3.05 -10.93 -6.18
N ALA A 238 -2.99 -10.22 -5.05
CA ALA A 238 -3.67 -8.96 -4.88
C ALA A 238 -2.92 -7.86 -5.65
N ALA A 239 -3.65 -6.96 -6.29
CA ALA A 239 -3.10 -5.83 -7.02
C ALA A 239 -4.05 -4.63 -6.98
N ALA A 240 -3.55 -3.47 -7.40
CA ALA A 240 -4.42 -2.35 -7.74
C ALA A 240 -5.29 -2.72 -8.95
N PRO A 241 -6.52 -2.17 -9.08
CA PRO A 241 -7.35 -2.38 -10.26
C PRO A 241 -6.63 -1.95 -11.55
N PRO A 242 -6.45 -2.86 -12.53
CA PRO A 242 -5.66 -2.56 -13.72
C PRO A 242 -6.20 -1.40 -14.56
N ASP A 243 -7.51 -1.24 -14.64
CA ASP A 243 -8.20 -0.16 -15.36
C ASP A 243 -7.93 1.23 -14.76
N LEU A 244 -7.65 1.32 -13.47
CA LEU A 244 -7.24 2.55 -12.79
C LEU A 244 -5.72 2.75 -12.79
N PHE A 245 -4.97 1.66 -12.58
CA PHE A 245 -3.51 1.74 -12.44
C PHE A 245 -2.78 1.86 -13.79
N GLN A 246 -3.23 1.16 -14.83
CA GLN A 246 -2.52 1.11 -16.10
C GLN A 246 -2.43 2.48 -16.80
N PRO A 247 -3.52 3.28 -16.90
CA PRO A 247 -3.42 4.63 -17.49
C PRO A 247 -2.46 5.55 -16.73
N PHE A 248 -2.38 5.42 -15.41
CA PHE A 248 -1.39 6.14 -14.60
C PHE A 248 0.04 5.65 -14.91
N SER A 249 0.24 4.34 -14.97
CA SER A 249 1.54 3.72 -15.25
C SER A 249 2.07 4.16 -16.62
N ASP A 250 1.23 4.13 -17.65
CA ASP A 250 1.59 4.54 -19.01
C ASP A 250 1.98 6.02 -19.07
N ARG A 251 1.19 6.88 -18.39
CA ARG A 251 1.47 8.30 -18.30
C ARG A 251 2.75 8.60 -17.55
N PHE A 252 3.00 7.89 -16.43
CA PHE A 252 4.22 8.03 -15.65
C PHE A 252 5.44 7.61 -16.47
N GLN A 253 5.37 6.45 -17.13
CA GLN A 253 6.46 5.95 -17.98
C GLN A 253 6.73 6.89 -19.16
N ALA A 254 5.71 7.41 -19.81
CA ALA A 254 5.85 8.39 -20.90
C ALA A 254 6.52 9.69 -20.42
N SER A 255 6.26 10.12 -19.17
CA SER A 255 6.79 11.37 -18.61
C SER A 255 8.20 11.22 -18.04
N PHE A 256 8.55 10.05 -17.47
CA PHE A 256 9.78 9.88 -16.67
C PHE A 256 10.68 8.73 -17.13
N GLY A 257 10.27 7.94 -18.13
CA GLY A 257 11.09 6.89 -18.74
C GLY A 257 11.17 5.58 -17.92
N GLU A 258 10.44 5.46 -16.83
CA GLU A 258 10.43 4.29 -15.96
C GLU A 258 8.99 3.92 -15.52
N ALA A 259 8.75 2.66 -15.19
CA ALA A 259 7.46 2.22 -14.67
C ALA A 259 7.31 2.64 -13.20
N PRO A 260 6.13 3.15 -12.78
CA PRO A 260 5.88 3.49 -11.38
C PRO A 260 5.61 2.23 -10.55
N GLY A 261 6.09 2.20 -9.31
CA GLY A 261 5.65 1.23 -8.33
C GLY A 261 4.40 1.71 -7.57
N ILE A 262 3.82 0.81 -6.76
CA ILE A 262 2.69 1.13 -5.86
C ILE A 262 2.97 2.31 -4.95
N ILE A 263 4.22 2.46 -4.47
CA ILE A 263 4.59 3.57 -3.58
C ILE A 263 4.55 4.91 -4.33
N ALA A 264 4.99 4.96 -5.60
CA ALA A 264 4.86 6.16 -6.43
C ALA A 264 3.39 6.56 -6.60
N ALA A 265 2.51 5.59 -6.83
CA ALA A 265 1.07 5.80 -6.97
C ALA A 265 0.42 6.41 -5.72
N LEU A 266 0.93 6.13 -4.50
CA LEU A 266 0.48 6.81 -3.28
C LEU A 266 0.73 8.32 -3.34
N GLY A 267 1.84 8.75 -3.94
CA GLY A 267 2.14 10.18 -4.16
C GLY A 267 1.12 10.84 -5.11
N HIS A 268 0.74 10.15 -6.18
CA HIS A 268 -0.32 10.58 -7.10
C HIS A 268 -1.66 10.75 -6.35
N ASP A 269 -2.11 9.71 -5.67
CA ASP A 269 -3.40 9.69 -4.98
C ASP A 269 -3.44 10.73 -3.84
N ALA A 270 -2.32 10.92 -3.15
CA ALA A 270 -2.20 11.95 -2.12
C ALA A 270 -2.38 13.37 -2.69
N ALA A 271 -1.74 13.67 -3.81
CA ALA A 271 -1.91 14.96 -4.47
C ALA A 271 -3.36 15.16 -4.96
N LEU A 272 -3.96 14.13 -5.53
CA LEU A 272 -5.35 14.15 -5.99
C LEU A 272 -6.32 14.46 -4.83
N ILE A 273 -6.16 13.77 -3.69
CA ILE A 273 -6.98 13.98 -2.50
C ILE A 273 -6.76 15.38 -1.92
N ALA A 274 -5.49 15.80 -1.79
CA ALA A 274 -5.15 17.11 -1.25
C ALA A 274 -5.80 18.24 -2.05
N ILE A 275 -5.75 18.17 -3.38
CA ILE A 275 -6.37 19.16 -4.27
C ILE A 275 -7.90 19.10 -4.17
N GLY A 276 -8.49 17.90 -4.25
CA GLY A 276 -9.94 17.74 -4.20
C GLY A 276 -10.53 18.23 -2.86
N MET A 277 -9.89 17.87 -1.75
CA MET A 277 -10.31 18.33 -0.42
C MET A 277 -10.03 19.82 -0.19
N GLY A 278 -8.91 20.34 -0.72
CA GLY A 278 -8.57 21.76 -0.66
C GLY A 278 -9.62 22.61 -1.38
N ASN A 279 -10.01 22.23 -2.59
CA ASN A 279 -11.07 22.91 -3.36
C ASN A 279 -12.43 22.87 -2.66
N ALA A 280 -12.72 21.82 -1.90
CA ALA A 280 -13.93 21.68 -1.11
C ALA A 280 -13.87 22.38 0.25
N GLY A 281 -12.72 22.89 0.69
CA GLY A 281 -12.51 23.41 2.04
C GLY A 281 -12.59 22.35 3.14
N GLU A 282 -12.28 21.10 2.81
CA GLU A 282 -12.45 19.93 3.68
C GLU A 282 -11.12 19.29 4.14
N LEU A 283 -10.01 20.04 4.13
CA LEU A 283 -8.70 19.56 4.61
C LEU A 283 -8.70 19.39 6.15
N ASN A 284 -9.54 18.48 6.63
CA ASN A 284 -9.73 18.20 8.04
C ASN A 284 -10.15 16.74 8.26
N ARG A 285 -10.20 16.29 9.55
CA ARG A 285 -10.59 14.93 9.90
C ARG A 285 -11.96 14.52 9.35
N LYS A 286 -12.96 15.42 9.36
CA LYS A 286 -14.32 15.14 8.86
C LYS A 286 -14.29 14.85 7.36
N GLY A 287 -13.52 15.62 6.59
CA GLY A 287 -13.35 15.40 5.15
C GLY A 287 -12.66 14.07 4.83
N LEU A 288 -11.65 13.65 5.62
CA LEU A 288 -11.03 12.33 5.46
C LEU A 288 -12.01 11.19 5.73
N LEU A 289 -12.92 11.34 6.69
CA LEU A 289 -13.91 10.33 7.10
C LEU A 289 -15.19 10.35 6.24
N ARG A 290 -15.19 10.99 5.07
CA ARG A 290 -16.35 11.01 4.19
C ARG A 290 -16.78 9.59 3.80
N LYS A 291 -18.10 9.30 3.90
CA LYS A 291 -18.66 7.97 3.61
C LYS A 291 -18.44 7.53 2.16
N ALA A 292 -18.46 8.46 1.23
CA ALA A 292 -18.20 8.19 -0.19
C ALA A 292 -16.76 7.74 -0.47
N GLY A 293 -15.83 7.99 0.48
CA GLY A 293 -14.42 7.68 0.28
C GLY A 293 -13.77 8.49 -0.84
N PHE A 294 -12.77 7.90 -1.43
CA PHE A 294 -11.94 8.48 -2.49
C PHE A 294 -11.71 7.45 -3.58
N THR A 295 -11.54 7.91 -4.80
CA THR A 295 -11.06 7.09 -5.93
C THR A 295 -9.64 7.54 -6.27
N GLY A 296 -8.72 6.60 -6.30
CA GLY A 296 -7.34 6.80 -6.72
C GLY A 296 -6.89 5.75 -7.72
N VAL A 297 -5.66 5.85 -8.19
CA VAL A 297 -5.09 4.87 -9.13
C VAL A 297 -4.81 3.51 -8.47
N LEU A 298 -4.81 3.48 -7.14
CA LEU A 298 -4.70 2.24 -6.35
C LEU A 298 -6.05 1.65 -5.95
N GLY A 299 -7.15 2.08 -6.56
CA GLY A 299 -8.51 1.63 -6.26
C GLY A 299 -9.33 2.63 -5.46
N ASN A 300 -10.62 2.32 -5.27
CA ASN A 300 -11.44 3.07 -4.34
C ASN A 300 -11.03 2.79 -2.90
N PHE A 301 -11.09 3.80 -2.05
CA PHE A 301 -10.75 3.62 -0.65
C PHE A 301 -11.46 4.64 0.26
N ARG A 302 -11.55 4.30 1.53
CA ARG A 302 -12.05 5.20 2.57
C ARG A 302 -11.29 5.02 3.87
N PHE A 303 -11.12 6.09 4.60
CA PHE A 303 -10.57 6.03 5.94
C PHE A 303 -11.67 5.73 6.97
N LEU A 304 -11.32 4.98 7.99
CA LEU A 304 -12.15 4.64 9.13
C LEU A 304 -11.82 5.52 10.33
N GLU A 305 -12.69 5.56 11.32
CA GLU A 305 -12.51 6.37 12.53
C GLU A 305 -11.28 5.98 13.35
N ASP A 306 -10.88 4.71 13.27
CA ASP A 306 -9.66 4.18 13.89
C ASP A 306 -8.39 4.43 13.09
N GLY A 307 -8.46 5.22 12.01
CA GLY A 307 -7.32 5.59 11.16
C GLY A 307 -6.93 4.55 10.11
N ARG A 308 -7.52 3.37 10.12
CA ARG A 308 -7.27 2.38 9.06
C ARG A 308 -7.92 2.82 7.75
N CYS A 309 -7.46 2.22 6.66
CA CYS A 309 -8.01 2.41 5.32
C CYS A 309 -8.65 1.11 4.84
N GLN A 310 -9.89 1.17 4.40
CA GLN A 310 -10.49 0.13 3.56
C GLN A 310 -10.22 0.47 2.11
N ARG A 311 -9.79 -0.50 1.31
CA ARG A 311 -9.42 -0.30 -0.09
C ARG A 311 -9.97 -1.45 -0.93
N ASP A 312 -10.47 -1.14 -2.13
CA ASP A 312 -10.80 -2.14 -3.12
C ASP A 312 -9.51 -2.61 -3.81
N LEU A 313 -9.32 -3.92 -3.88
CA LEU A 313 -8.20 -4.53 -4.57
C LEU A 313 -8.71 -5.57 -5.56
N THR A 314 -7.95 -5.79 -6.62
CA THR A 314 -8.23 -6.78 -7.64
C THR A 314 -7.38 -8.03 -7.40
N VAL A 315 -7.98 -9.19 -7.58
CA VAL A 315 -7.24 -10.46 -7.68
C VAL A 315 -6.84 -10.67 -9.13
N LEU A 316 -5.56 -10.76 -9.37
CA LEU A 316 -4.98 -11.10 -10.67
C LEU A 316 -4.52 -12.54 -10.69
N GLY A 317 -4.66 -13.20 -11.84
CA GLY A 317 -4.15 -14.54 -12.13
C GLY A 317 -3.08 -14.51 -13.21
N ILE A 318 -2.08 -15.39 -13.09
CA ILE A 318 -1.00 -15.54 -14.07
C ILE A 318 -1.33 -16.73 -14.94
N ARG A 319 -1.69 -16.52 -16.21
CA ARG A 319 -2.05 -17.57 -17.16
C ARG A 319 -1.40 -17.37 -18.52
N GLY A 320 -0.80 -18.42 -19.04
CA GLY A 320 -0.22 -18.41 -20.39
C GLY A 320 0.88 -17.34 -20.60
N GLY A 321 1.59 -16.95 -19.52
CA GLY A 321 2.57 -15.87 -19.56
C GLY A 321 1.97 -14.45 -19.56
N GLY A 322 0.65 -14.32 -19.37
CA GLY A 322 -0.07 -13.05 -19.23
C GLY A 322 -0.77 -12.91 -17.88
N ILE A 323 -1.36 -11.75 -17.68
CA ILE A 323 -2.13 -11.41 -16.48
C ILE A 323 -3.60 -11.31 -16.84
N GLU A 324 -4.45 -11.91 -16.00
CA GLU A 324 -5.90 -11.90 -16.11
C GLU A 324 -6.52 -11.35 -14.83
N SER A 325 -7.50 -10.45 -14.96
CA SER A 325 -8.29 -9.99 -13.81
C SER A 325 -9.34 -11.05 -13.46
N LEU A 326 -9.31 -11.55 -12.23
CA LEU A 326 -10.18 -12.64 -11.78
C LEU A 326 -11.36 -12.18 -10.94
N ALA A 327 -11.15 -11.18 -10.09
CA ALA A 327 -12.18 -10.63 -9.22
C ALA A 327 -11.77 -9.26 -8.67
N GLU A 328 -12.74 -8.41 -8.39
CA GLU A 328 -12.58 -7.22 -7.57
C GLU A 328 -13.13 -7.49 -6.17
N ILE A 329 -12.35 -7.17 -5.14
CA ILE A 329 -12.72 -7.37 -3.73
C ILE A 329 -12.86 -6.01 -3.08
N ALA A 330 -14.10 -5.64 -2.78
CA ALA A 330 -14.42 -4.36 -2.18
C ALA A 330 -14.08 -4.32 -0.69
N GLY A 331 -13.50 -3.23 -0.24
CA GLY A 331 -13.33 -2.92 1.19
C GLY A 331 -12.41 -3.86 1.96
N ALA A 332 -11.37 -4.35 1.32
CA ALA A 332 -10.37 -5.22 1.96
C ALA A 332 -9.58 -4.51 3.09
#